data_ef60bfb9784cb9e94c924ec371fb39ef
#
_entry.id   ef60bfb9784cb9e94c924ec371fb39ef
#
_cell.length_a   1.000
_cell.length_b   1.000
_cell.length_c   1.000
_cell.angle_alpha   90.00
_cell.angle_beta   90.00
_cell.angle_gamma   90.00
#
_symmetry.space_group_name_H-M   'P 1'
#
loop_
_entity.id
_entity.type
_entity.pdbx_description
1 polymer ?
#
loop_
_entity_poly.entity_id
_entity_poly.type
_entity_poly.pdbx_seq_one_letter_code
_entity_poly.pdbx_strand_id
1 'polypeptide(L)'
;QRVQSDPLFASMSARQQVDVVQNLIMGTARPLTDAAQTSGALYSPRKQGAGLVDALAATTSSVYPTVVGAPEPSRPKADLGDGTTGWHFDVTLHNLGAAPATYELSSQALSEIVDGGFFTGSATDWRGKGVTVTYSGAAAGSGEGASVTVPASGEVTVGVDIAPGSEFASYVADNAPNGTFLDGFVRFDSKTDGEPDLAVPYLGFYGDWGKAPIFDALASTGGAHTFASGIVNGVTGDSLGYNPLIKVGERTGEPKADRYVISR
;
A
#
# COMPACT_ATOMS: atom_id res chain seq x y z
N GLN A 1 -24.21 13.79 0.66
CA GLN A 1 -25.65 13.94 0.98
C GLN A 1 -26.17 12.78 1.83
N ARG A 2 -25.93 11.47 1.45
CA ARG A 2 -26.41 10.32 2.24
C ARG A 2 -25.99 10.42 3.70
N VAL A 3 -24.72 10.59 3.99
CA VAL A 3 -24.19 10.66 5.37
C VAL A 3 -24.76 11.86 6.15
N GLN A 4 -25.11 12.94 5.47
CA GLN A 4 -25.71 14.12 6.11
C GLN A 4 -27.22 14.00 6.37
N SER A 5 -27.92 13.17 5.61
CA SER A 5 -29.39 13.03 5.68
C SER A 5 -29.86 11.79 6.41
N ASP A 6 -29.00 10.80 6.60
CA ASP A 6 -29.35 9.56 7.26
C ASP A 6 -29.24 9.72 8.80
N PRO A 7 -30.29 9.40 9.55
CA PRO A 7 -30.29 9.46 11.02
C PRO A 7 -29.15 8.68 11.69
N LEU A 8 -28.61 7.65 11.04
CA LEU A 8 -27.47 6.85 11.55
C LEU A 8 -26.22 7.72 11.79
N PHE A 9 -26.06 8.78 11.03
CA PHE A 9 -24.91 9.69 11.15
C PHE A 9 -25.19 10.94 11.99
N ALA A 10 -26.44 11.12 12.46
CA ALA A 10 -26.84 12.35 13.15
C ALA A 10 -26.09 12.58 14.46
N SER A 11 -25.63 11.51 15.12
CA SER A 11 -24.82 11.59 16.35
C SER A 11 -23.32 11.82 16.09
N MET A 12 -22.86 11.72 14.84
CA MET A 12 -21.46 11.87 14.47
C MET A 12 -21.09 13.35 14.30
N SER A 13 -19.92 13.72 14.79
CA SER A 13 -19.31 15.02 14.48
C SER A 13 -19.04 15.15 12.97
N ALA A 14 -18.94 16.37 12.46
CA ALA A 14 -18.62 16.61 11.06
C ALA A 14 -17.32 15.90 10.61
N ARG A 15 -16.33 15.81 11.49
CA ARG A 15 -15.08 15.08 11.22
C ARG A 15 -15.33 13.59 11.03
N GLN A 16 -16.06 12.95 11.95
CA GLN A 16 -16.40 11.53 11.83
C GLN A 16 -17.21 11.23 10.56
N GLN A 17 -18.14 12.13 10.18
CA GLN A 17 -18.88 11.99 8.93
C GLN A 17 -17.94 12.02 7.70
N VAL A 18 -16.95 12.89 7.69
CA VAL A 18 -15.93 12.94 6.61
C VAL A 18 -15.10 11.66 6.60
N ASP A 19 -14.68 11.17 7.77
CA ASP A 19 -13.89 9.94 7.87
C ASP A 19 -14.68 8.73 7.34
N VAL A 20 -15.96 8.60 7.68
CA VAL A 20 -16.84 7.55 7.14
C VAL A 20 -17.00 7.66 5.63
N VAL A 21 -17.22 8.87 5.09
CA VAL A 21 -17.31 9.07 3.63
C VAL A 21 -16.03 8.63 2.92
N GLN A 22 -14.88 8.98 3.45
CA GLN A 22 -13.60 8.57 2.87
C GLN A 22 -13.40 7.06 2.95
N ASN A 23 -13.72 6.44 4.09
CA ASN A 23 -13.65 5.00 4.25
C ASN A 23 -14.59 4.25 3.31
N LEU A 24 -15.82 4.75 3.10
CA LEU A 24 -16.75 4.19 2.13
C LEU A 24 -16.20 4.28 0.70
N ILE A 25 -15.70 5.46 0.28
CA ILE A 25 -15.16 5.66 -1.06
C ILE A 25 -13.94 4.77 -1.32
N MET A 26 -13.01 4.69 -0.35
CA MET A 26 -11.80 3.89 -0.52
C MET A 26 -12.07 2.40 -0.36
N GLY A 27 -12.88 2.01 0.64
CA GLY A 27 -13.15 0.61 0.94
C GLY A 27 -13.98 -0.09 -0.14
N THR A 28 -14.85 0.64 -0.86
CA THR A 28 -15.63 0.10 -1.99
C THR A 28 -14.98 0.35 -3.35
N ALA A 29 -13.80 0.99 -3.40
CA ALA A 29 -13.07 1.16 -4.64
C ALA A 29 -12.69 -0.22 -5.22
N ARG A 30 -12.77 -0.33 -6.54
CA ARG A 30 -12.52 -1.58 -7.25
C ARG A 30 -11.07 -1.65 -7.73
N PRO A 31 -10.24 -2.55 -7.17
CA PRO A 31 -8.89 -2.77 -7.68
C PRO A 31 -8.91 -3.23 -9.15
N LEU A 32 -8.03 -2.68 -9.97
CA LEU A 32 -7.95 -2.95 -11.40
C LEU A 32 -6.92 -4.04 -11.69
N THR A 33 -7.29 -4.95 -12.57
CA THR A 33 -6.41 -5.98 -13.11
C THR A 33 -5.40 -5.36 -14.09
N ASP A 34 -4.15 -5.79 -14.01
CA ASP A 34 -3.13 -5.42 -14.99
C ASP A 34 -3.45 -6.07 -16.35
N ALA A 35 -3.89 -5.28 -17.31
CA ALA A 35 -4.26 -5.74 -18.64
C ALA A 35 -3.06 -6.30 -19.45
N ALA A 36 -1.83 -6.00 -19.05
CA ALA A 36 -0.63 -6.56 -19.65
C ALA A 36 -0.30 -7.97 -19.15
N GLN A 37 -1.01 -8.44 -18.09
CA GLN A 37 -0.79 -9.73 -17.46
C GLN A 37 -1.94 -10.70 -17.75
N THR A 38 -1.59 -11.91 -18.17
CA THR A 38 -2.58 -13.01 -18.35
C THR A 38 -2.89 -13.74 -17.03
N SER A 39 -2.13 -13.47 -15.98
CA SER A 39 -2.25 -14.09 -14.66
C SER A 39 -3.43 -13.59 -13.82
N GLY A 40 -4.09 -12.51 -14.23
CA GLY A 40 -5.12 -11.84 -13.44
C GLY A 40 -4.57 -11.04 -12.25
N ALA A 41 -3.26 -10.82 -12.19
CA ALA A 41 -2.65 -9.97 -11.16
C ALA A 41 -3.22 -8.54 -11.25
N LEU A 42 -3.46 -7.95 -10.09
CA LEU A 42 -3.88 -6.56 -9.99
C LEU A 42 -2.68 -5.63 -10.21
N TYR A 43 -2.94 -4.39 -10.58
CA TYR A 43 -1.92 -3.36 -10.41
C TYR A 43 -1.61 -3.18 -8.93
N SER A 44 -0.32 -2.97 -8.60
CA SER A 44 0.10 -2.65 -7.23
C SER A 44 -0.66 -1.45 -6.66
N PRO A 45 -1.00 -1.45 -5.37
CA PRO A 45 -1.55 -0.27 -4.68
C PRO A 45 -0.71 1.00 -4.84
N ARG A 46 0.59 0.87 -5.04
CA ARG A 46 1.50 2.02 -5.31
C ARG A 46 1.17 2.72 -6.63
N LYS A 47 0.47 2.05 -7.55
CA LYS A 47 0.09 2.60 -8.87
C LYS A 47 -1.35 3.06 -8.92
N GLN A 48 -2.25 2.38 -8.21
CA GLN A 48 -3.68 2.62 -8.32
C GLN A 48 -4.34 3.09 -7.00
N GLY A 49 -3.58 3.14 -5.88
CA GLY A 49 -4.18 3.40 -4.57
C GLY A 49 -5.16 2.28 -4.18
N ALA A 50 -6.36 2.65 -3.77
CA ALA A 50 -7.42 1.70 -3.45
C ALA A 50 -8.12 1.12 -4.71
N GLY A 51 -7.92 1.72 -5.88
CA GLY A 51 -8.54 1.30 -7.14
C GLY A 51 -9.44 2.36 -7.75
N LEU A 52 -10.26 1.94 -8.71
CA LEU A 52 -11.25 2.79 -9.37
C LEU A 52 -12.43 3.07 -8.42
N VAL A 53 -12.75 4.33 -8.22
CA VAL A 53 -13.90 4.75 -7.41
C VAL A 53 -15.20 4.22 -8.02
N ASP A 54 -15.98 3.53 -7.18
CA ASP A 54 -17.34 3.09 -7.49
C ASP A 54 -18.33 3.93 -6.67
N ALA A 55 -18.91 4.94 -7.32
CA ALA A 55 -19.82 5.86 -6.63
C ALA A 55 -21.14 5.18 -6.20
N LEU A 56 -21.60 4.18 -6.96
CA LEU A 56 -22.79 3.42 -6.57
C LEU A 56 -22.50 2.59 -5.34
N ALA A 57 -21.42 1.81 -5.36
CA ALA A 57 -20.99 1.01 -4.21
C ALA A 57 -20.78 1.87 -2.96
N ALA A 58 -20.06 3.00 -3.07
CA ALA A 58 -19.84 3.92 -1.94
C ALA A 58 -21.12 4.53 -1.37
N THR A 59 -22.18 4.65 -2.17
CA THR A 59 -23.47 5.22 -1.71
C THR A 59 -24.48 4.17 -1.28
N THR A 60 -24.28 2.89 -1.58
CA THR A 60 -25.17 1.79 -1.19
C THR A 60 -24.62 0.93 -0.06
N SER A 61 -23.30 0.84 0.09
CA SER A 61 -22.68 0.02 1.13
C SER A 61 -23.14 0.43 2.53
N SER A 62 -23.52 -0.55 3.32
CA SER A 62 -23.78 -0.40 4.76
C SER A 62 -22.51 -0.65 5.57
N VAL A 63 -21.48 -1.28 4.98
CA VAL A 63 -20.25 -1.67 5.67
C VAL A 63 -19.07 -0.88 5.10
N TYR A 64 -18.19 -0.45 6.00
CA TYR A 64 -16.92 0.16 5.62
C TYR A 64 -15.76 -0.39 6.47
N PRO A 65 -14.56 -0.54 5.88
CA PRO A 65 -13.37 -0.98 6.60
C PRO A 65 -12.62 0.19 7.25
N THR A 66 -11.92 -0.10 8.33
CA THR A 66 -10.84 0.73 8.89
C THR A 66 -9.64 -0.16 9.20
N VAL A 67 -8.43 0.41 9.24
CA VAL A 67 -7.23 -0.31 9.68
C VAL A 67 -6.88 0.15 11.08
N VAL A 68 -6.70 -0.79 12.01
CA VAL A 68 -6.40 -0.51 13.41
C VAL A 68 -5.00 0.11 13.51
N GLY A 69 -4.91 1.21 14.23
CA GLY A 69 -3.63 1.90 14.43
C GLY A 69 -3.12 2.69 13.21
N ALA A 70 -3.91 2.79 12.13
CA ALA A 70 -3.52 3.61 10.98
C ALA A 70 -3.37 5.09 11.39
N PRO A 71 -2.32 5.79 10.91
CA PRO A 71 -2.10 7.21 11.21
C PRO A 71 -3.26 8.09 10.77
N GLU A 72 -3.98 7.68 9.74
CA GLU A 72 -5.13 8.37 9.17
C GLU A 72 -6.36 7.45 9.20
N PRO A 73 -7.22 7.53 10.23
CA PRO A 73 -8.38 6.64 10.38
C PRO A 73 -9.38 6.70 9.23
N SER A 74 -9.38 7.79 8.46
CA SER A 74 -10.23 8.00 7.29
C SER A 74 -9.74 7.30 6.03
N ARG A 75 -8.59 6.64 6.08
CA ARG A 75 -7.99 5.95 4.94
C ARG A 75 -7.72 4.49 5.29
N PRO A 76 -8.58 3.57 4.87
CA PRO A 76 -8.42 2.15 5.14
C PRO A 76 -7.28 1.56 4.29
N LYS A 77 -6.05 1.81 4.70
CA LYS A 77 -4.82 1.27 4.12
C LYS A 77 -3.87 0.85 5.23
N ALA A 78 -3.15 -0.23 5.04
CA ALA A 78 -2.12 -0.69 5.95
C ALA A 78 -0.72 -0.34 5.40
N ASP A 79 0.02 0.48 6.15
CA ASP A 79 1.43 0.76 5.92
C ASP A 79 2.25 -0.07 6.90
N LEU A 80 2.94 -1.08 6.39
CA LEU A 80 3.53 -2.15 7.19
C LEU A 80 5.02 -1.91 7.50
N GLY A 81 5.59 -0.83 6.95
CA GLY A 81 7.01 -0.58 7.09
C GLY A 81 7.89 -1.58 6.33
N ASP A 82 9.09 -1.80 6.83
CA ASP A 82 10.08 -2.70 6.25
C ASP A 82 10.42 -3.89 7.17
N GLY A 83 10.94 -4.97 6.57
CA GLY A 83 11.31 -6.19 7.27
C GLY A 83 11.33 -7.40 6.37
N THR A 84 11.73 -8.57 6.93
CA THR A 84 11.82 -9.83 6.17
C THR A 84 11.09 -11.00 6.83
N THR A 85 10.54 -10.79 8.02
CA THR A 85 9.89 -11.85 8.81
C THR A 85 8.38 -11.94 8.59
N GLY A 86 7.81 -11.00 7.83
CA GLY A 86 6.37 -10.88 7.62
C GLY A 86 5.76 -9.75 8.45
N TRP A 87 4.46 -9.56 8.26
CA TRP A 87 3.71 -8.46 8.86
C TRP A 87 2.34 -8.93 9.33
N HIS A 88 1.84 -8.24 10.33
CA HIS A 88 0.49 -8.38 10.84
C HIS A 88 -0.20 -7.02 10.87
N PHE A 89 -1.49 -6.99 10.53
CA PHE A 89 -2.35 -5.83 10.73
C PHE A 89 -3.80 -6.27 10.91
N ASP A 90 -4.58 -5.42 11.54
CA ASP A 90 -5.99 -5.68 11.83
C ASP A 90 -6.89 -4.75 11.00
N VAL A 91 -7.94 -5.34 10.42
CA VAL A 91 -9.00 -4.62 9.71
C VAL A 91 -10.28 -4.74 10.50
N THR A 92 -10.88 -3.61 10.88
CA THR A 92 -12.21 -3.59 11.48
C THR A 92 -13.25 -3.24 10.42
N LEU A 93 -14.26 -4.08 10.30
CA LEU A 93 -15.44 -3.84 9.47
C LEU A 93 -16.55 -3.29 10.35
N HIS A 94 -17.06 -2.11 10.00
CA HIS A 94 -18.15 -1.44 10.68
C HIS A 94 -19.43 -1.53 9.86
N ASN A 95 -20.50 -2.06 10.44
CA ASN A 95 -21.79 -2.18 9.76
C ASN A 95 -22.77 -1.15 10.33
N LEU A 96 -23.18 -0.22 9.50
CA LEU A 96 -24.18 0.81 9.81
C LEU A 96 -25.61 0.33 9.54
N GLY A 97 -25.75 -0.80 8.84
CA GLY A 97 -27.04 -1.35 8.45
C GLY A 97 -27.76 -2.06 9.57
N ALA A 98 -29.07 -2.24 9.41
CA ALA A 98 -29.94 -2.95 10.35
C ALA A 98 -29.93 -4.48 10.17
N ALA A 99 -29.22 -5.00 9.20
CA ALA A 99 -29.04 -6.43 8.92
C ALA A 99 -27.56 -6.82 8.96
N PRO A 100 -27.24 -8.07 9.32
CA PRO A 100 -25.85 -8.53 9.23
C PRO A 100 -25.39 -8.63 7.78
N ALA A 101 -24.08 -8.45 7.55
CA ALA A 101 -23.46 -8.61 6.24
C ALA A 101 -22.33 -9.65 6.33
N THR A 102 -22.28 -10.57 5.36
CA THR A 102 -21.30 -11.65 5.31
C THR A 102 -20.38 -11.47 4.09
N TYR A 103 -19.10 -11.67 4.30
CA TYR A 103 -18.06 -11.56 3.29
C TYR A 103 -17.19 -12.80 3.28
N GLU A 104 -16.70 -13.17 2.11
CA GLU A 104 -15.62 -14.13 1.92
C GLU A 104 -14.30 -13.37 1.74
N LEU A 105 -13.25 -13.85 2.40
CA LEU A 105 -11.95 -13.20 2.39
C LEU A 105 -11.08 -13.77 1.28
N SER A 106 -10.48 -12.88 0.54
CA SER A 106 -9.45 -13.17 -0.45
C SER A 106 -8.34 -12.12 -0.41
N SER A 107 -7.20 -12.42 -1.00
CA SER A 107 -6.07 -11.47 -1.00
C SER A 107 -5.25 -11.56 -2.27
N GLN A 108 -4.35 -10.63 -2.48
CA GLN A 108 -3.22 -10.76 -3.40
C GLN A 108 -1.96 -10.22 -2.72
N ALA A 109 -0.85 -10.90 -2.94
CA ALA A 109 0.48 -10.50 -2.45
C ALA A 109 1.39 -10.25 -3.65
N LEU A 110 1.57 -8.98 -3.99
CA LEU A 110 2.15 -8.52 -5.24
C LEU A 110 3.59 -8.02 -5.03
N SER A 111 4.48 -8.39 -5.94
CA SER A 111 5.79 -7.77 -6.08
C SER A 111 6.06 -7.47 -7.55
N GLU A 112 6.71 -6.35 -7.82
CA GLU A 112 7.08 -6.00 -9.21
C GLU A 112 7.99 -7.04 -9.83
N ILE A 113 7.77 -7.29 -11.12
CA ILE A 113 8.61 -8.17 -11.93
C ILE A 113 9.91 -7.43 -12.23
N VAL A 114 11.03 -8.12 -12.02
CA VAL A 114 12.37 -7.64 -12.44
C VAL A 114 12.72 -8.31 -13.76
N ASP A 115 13.04 -7.51 -14.77
CA ASP A 115 13.52 -7.96 -16.07
C ASP A 115 14.77 -7.14 -16.47
N GLY A 116 15.85 -7.84 -16.83
CA GLY A 116 17.12 -7.21 -17.16
C GLY A 116 17.71 -6.32 -16.05
N GLY A 117 17.38 -6.59 -14.80
CA GLY A 117 17.81 -5.80 -13.64
C GLY A 117 16.98 -4.55 -13.33
N PHE A 118 15.83 -4.37 -14.02
CA PHE A 118 14.93 -3.24 -13.84
C PHE A 118 13.54 -3.69 -13.42
N PHE A 119 12.88 -2.92 -12.58
CA PHE A 119 11.47 -3.11 -12.26
C PHE A 119 10.60 -2.71 -13.46
N THR A 120 9.75 -3.62 -13.92
CA THR A 120 8.95 -3.43 -15.14
C THR A 120 7.66 -2.66 -14.92
N GLY A 121 7.25 -2.56 -13.66
CA GLY A 121 5.98 -1.98 -13.31
C GLY A 121 4.78 -2.92 -13.35
N SER A 122 4.88 -4.08 -13.94
CA SER A 122 3.93 -5.18 -13.77
C SER A 122 4.27 -6.01 -12.54
N ALA A 123 3.29 -6.69 -11.96
CA ALA A 123 3.47 -7.42 -10.71
C ALA A 123 3.18 -8.92 -10.86
N THR A 124 3.88 -9.72 -10.10
CA THR A 124 3.56 -11.13 -9.86
C THR A 124 2.79 -11.27 -8.56
N ASP A 125 1.72 -12.04 -8.57
CA ASP A 125 1.05 -12.48 -7.34
C ASP A 125 1.82 -13.69 -6.77
N TRP A 126 2.38 -13.52 -5.59
CA TRP A 126 3.16 -14.52 -4.88
C TRP A 126 2.35 -15.41 -3.95
N ARG A 127 1.07 -15.17 -3.85
CA ARG A 127 0.18 -15.97 -3.03
C ARG A 127 0.18 -17.43 -3.53
N GLY A 128 0.44 -18.34 -2.59
CA GLY A 128 0.57 -19.77 -2.91
C GLY A 128 1.84 -20.17 -3.68
N LYS A 129 2.76 -19.22 -3.92
CA LYS A 129 4.03 -19.46 -4.62
C LYS A 129 5.26 -19.10 -3.78
N GLY A 130 5.09 -18.56 -2.62
CA GLY A 130 6.20 -18.10 -1.77
C GLY A 130 5.76 -17.06 -0.75
N VAL A 131 4.50 -16.65 -0.78
CA VAL A 131 3.89 -15.80 0.26
C VAL A 131 2.58 -16.44 0.71
N THR A 132 2.42 -16.57 2.02
CA THR A 132 1.18 -17.05 2.64
C THR A 132 0.47 -15.86 3.27
N VAL A 133 -0.84 -15.74 3.00
CA VAL A 133 -1.71 -14.79 3.70
C VAL A 133 -2.71 -15.59 4.52
N THR A 134 -2.81 -15.28 5.81
CA THR A 134 -3.75 -15.93 6.71
C THR A 134 -4.59 -14.93 7.48
N TYR A 135 -5.75 -15.38 7.91
CA TYR A 135 -6.74 -14.57 8.62
C TYR A 135 -6.99 -15.14 10.03
N SER A 136 -7.33 -14.26 10.95
CA SER A 136 -7.59 -14.57 12.35
C SER A 136 -8.68 -13.65 12.95
N GLY A 137 -8.89 -13.71 14.23
CA GLY A 137 -9.90 -12.88 14.91
C GLY A 137 -11.32 -13.33 14.61
N ALA A 138 -12.13 -12.46 14.01
CA ALA A 138 -13.51 -12.75 13.66
C ALA A 138 -13.68 -13.59 12.38
N ALA A 139 -12.59 -13.90 11.67
CA ALA A 139 -12.63 -14.74 10.49
C ALA A 139 -12.98 -16.20 10.86
N ALA A 140 -13.96 -16.77 10.18
CA ALA A 140 -14.25 -18.19 10.23
C ALA A 140 -13.41 -18.91 9.17
N GLY A 141 -12.34 -19.56 9.61
CA GLY A 141 -11.27 -20.08 8.78
C GLY A 141 -10.05 -19.17 8.76
N SER A 142 -8.94 -19.66 8.24
CA SER A 142 -7.65 -18.95 8.30
C SER A 142 -6.99 -18.73 6.95
N GLY A 143 -7.56 -19.20 5.86
CA GLY A 143 -7.00 -19.09 4.50
C GLY A 143 -7.96 -18.43 3.53
N GLU A 144 -7.62 -18.51 2.25
CA GLU A 144 -8.51 -18.07 1.17
C GLU A 144 -9.87 -18.74 1.29
N GLY A 145 -10.93 -17.96 1.09
CA GLY A 145 -12.31 -18.42 1.29
C GLY A 145 -12.76 -18.45 2.75
N ALA A 146 -11.94 -18.00 3.71
CA ALA A 146 -12.40 -17.71 5.06
C ALA A 146 -13.54 -16.71 5.01
N SER A 147 -14.48 -16.75 5.94
CA SER A 147 -15.62 -15.85 5.95
C SER A 147 -15.69 -15.01 7.21
N VAL A 148 -16.33 -13.84 7.11
CA VAL A 148 -16.61 -12.99 8.26
C VAL A 148 -18.03 -12.46 8.17
N THR A 149 -18.74 -12.47 9.27
CA THR A 149 -20.10 -11.87 9.38
C THR A 149 -20.04 -10.68 10.31
N VAL A 150 -20.39 -9.52 9.77
CA VAL A 150 -20.47 -8.25 10.52
C VAL A 150 -21.89 -8.08 11.02
N PRO A 151 -22.13 -8.07 12.34
CA PRO A 151 -23.48 -7.97 12.88
C PRO A 151 -24.14 -6.64 12.52
N ALA A 152 -25.45 -6.62 12.53
CA ALA A 152 -26.23 -5.38 12.33
C ALA A 152 -25.82 -4.32 13.35
N SER A 153 -25.62 -3.09 12.90
CA SER A 153 -25.22 -1.93 13.73
C SER A 153 -24.04 -2.23 14.65
N GLY A 154 -23.11 -3.07 14.18
CA GLY A 154 -21.95 -3.54 14.96
C GLY A 154 -20.66 -3.54 14.15
N GLU A 155 -19.64 -4.09 14.76
CA GLU A 155 -18.31 -4.18 14.15
C GLU A 155 -17.64 -5.51 14.50
N VAL A 156 -16.71 -5.91 13.66
CA VAL A 156 -15.83 -7.07 13.88
C VAL A 156 -14.43 -6.77 13.36
N THR A 157 -13.43 -7.38 13.98
CA THR A 157 -12.03 -7.23 13.56
C THR A 157 -11.48 -8.54 13.03
N VAL A 158 -10.84 -8.46 11.88
CA VAL A 158 -10.12 -9.54 11.22
C VAL A 158 -8.63 -9.23 11.26
N GLY A 159 -7.83 -10.11 11.86
CA GLY A 159 -6.38 -10.07 11.77
C GLY A 159 -5.89 -10.64 10.43
N VAL A 160 -4.90 -10.01 9.84
CA VAL A 160 -4.28 -10.40 8.58
C VAL A 160 -2.79 -10.59 8.79
N ASP A 161 -2.29 -11.78 8.53
CA ASP A 161 -0.87 -12.12 8.59
C ASP A 161 -0.34 -12.36 7.18
N ILE A 162 0.75 -11.69 6.83
CA ILE A 162 1.46 -11.84 5.56
C ILE A 162 2.82 -12.44 5.86
N ALA A 163 3.05 -13.68 5.44
CA ALA A 163 4.25 -14.44 5.72
C ALA A 163 5.02 -14.76 4.43
N PRO A 164 6.08 -13.99 4.11
CA PRO A 164 7.01 -14.33 3.05
C PRO A 164 7.77 -15.62 3.39
N GLY A 165 7.80 -16.57 2.44
CA GLY A 165 8.51 -17.83 2.58
C GLY A 165 9.86 -17.82 1.86
N SER A 166 10.55 -18.96 1.90
CA SER A 166 11.90 -19.11 1.34
C SER A 166 11.98 -18.90 -0.18
N GLU A 167 10.93 -19.27 -0.92
CA GLU A 167 10.89 -19.09 -2.38
C GLU A 167 10.88 -17.60 -2.75
N PHE A 168 10.03 -16.80 -2.07
CA PHE A 168 10.03 -15.36 -2.26
C PHE A 168 11.34 -14.71 -1.81
N ALA A 169 11.89 -15.15 -0.66
CA ALA A 169 13.17 -14.66 -0.15
C ALA A 169 14.32 -14.91 -1.16
N SER A 170 14.37 -16.09 -1.76
CA SER A 170 15.36 -16.43 -2.80
C SER A 170 15.20 -15.55 -4.04
N TYR A 171 13.96 -15.37 -4.50
CA TYR A 171 13.68 -14.48 -5.63
C TYR A 171 14.20 -13.05 -5.37
N VAL A 172 13.94 -12.51 -4.18
CA VAL A 172 14.40 -11.15 -3.83
C VAL A 172 15.92 -11.09 -3.76
N ALA A 173 16.57 -12.09 -3.16
CA ALA A 173 18.03 -12.14 -3.07
C ALA A 173 18.69 -12.13 -4.47
N ASP A 174 18.10 -12.82 -5.42
CA ASP A 174 18.64 -12.96 -6.77
C ASP A 174 18.33 -11.77 -7.68
N ASN A 175 17.20 -11.12 -7.52
CA ASN A 175 16.68 -10.12 -8.45
C ASN A 175 16.59 -8.70 -7.88
N ALA A 176 16.50 -8.55 -6.57
CA ALA A 176 16.33 -7.26 -5.90
C ALA A 176 17.13 -7.20 -4.58
N PRO A 177 18.46 -7.24 -4.62
CA PRO A 177 19.31 -7.38 -3.42
C PRO A 177 19.20 -6.22 -2.43
N ASN A 178 18.65 -5.09 -2.85
CA ASN A 178 18.33 -3.95 -1.99
C ASN A 178 16.92 -4.02 -1.38
N GLY A 179 16.17 -5.09 -1.66
CA GLY A 179 14.79 -5.26 -1.26
C GLY A 179 13.79 -4.89 -2.35
N THR A 180 12.54 -5.24 -2.12
CA THR A 180 11.42 -4.94 -3.02
C THR A 180 10.14 -4.71 -2.22
N PHE A 181 9.17 -4.02 -2.82
CA PHE A 181 7.85 -3.93 -2.22
C PHE A 181 7.12 -5.27 -2.31
N LEU A 182 6.48 -5.65 -1.21
CA LEU A 182 5.44 -6.68 -1.15
C LEU A 182 4.17 -5.97 -0.72
N ASP A 183 3.28 -5.80 -1.65
CA ASP A 183 2.05 -5.03 -1.49
C ASP A 183 0.83 -5.82 -2.01
N GLY A 184 -0.36 -5.28 -1.87
CA GLY A 184 -1.53 -5.96 -2.37
C GLY A 184 -2.83 -5.45 -1.77
N PHE A 185 -3.82 -6.32 -1.82
CA PHE A 185 -5.15 -6.04 -1.30
C PHE A 185 -5.64 -7.22 -0.47
N VAL A 186 -6.27 -6.90 0.64
CA VAL A 186 -7.20 -7.81 1.31
C VAL A 186 -8.59 -7.45 0.81
N ARG A 187 -9.32 -8.43 0.30
CA ARG A 187 -10.65 -8.26 -0.27
C ARG A 187 -11.67 -8.97 0.60
N PHE A 188 -12.81 -8.37 0.68
CA PHE A 188 -14.00 -8.88 1.34
C PHE A 188 -15.08 -8.97 0.26
N ASP A 189 -15.20 -10.16 -0.35
CA ASP A 189 -16.13 -10.42 -1.44
C ASP A 189 -17.52 -10.70 -0.85
N SER A 190 -18.48 -9.83 -1.10
CA SER A 190 -19.81 -9.85 -0.46
C SER A 190 -20.58 -11.13 -0.80
N LYS A 191 -21.20 -11.71 0.23
CA LYS A 191 -22.19 -12.80 0.13
C LYS A 191 -23.60 -12.36 0.53
N THR A 192 -23.77 -11.06 0.72
CA THR A 192 -25.04 -10.45 1.12
C THR A 192 -25.60 -9.63 -0.02
N ASP A 193 -26.81 -9.94 -0.45
CA ASP A 193 -27.47 -9.23 -1.55
C ASP A 193 -27.56 -7.73 -1.27
N GLY A 194 -27.12 -6.94 -2.24
CA GLY A 194 -27.15 -5.49 -2.18
C GLY A 194 -25.96 -4.84 -1.45
N GLU A 195 -25.11 -5.63 -0.77
CA GLU A 195 -23.88 -5.12 -0.19
C GLU A 195 -22.71 -5.24 -1.19
N PRO A 196 -21.95 -4.17 -1.43
CA PRO A 196 -20.78 -4.20 -2.30
C PRO A 196 -19.61 -4.98 -1.71
N ASP A 197 -18.70 -5.42 -2.57
CA ASP A 197 -17.37 -5.88 -2.19
C ASP A 197 -16.56 -4.74 -1.56
N LEU A 198 -15.64 -5.12 -0.66
CA LEU A 198 -14.71 -4.18 -0.03
C LEU A 198 -13.27 -4.60 -0.31
N ALA A 199 -12.36 -3.61 -0.31
CA ALA A 199 -10.94 -3.85 -0.46
C ALA A 199 -10.12 -2.91 0.45
N VAL A 200 -9.06 -3.45 1.03
CA VAL A 200 -8.09 -2.72 1.85
C VAL A 200 -6.71 -2.92 1.24
N PRO A 201 -6.09 -1.89 0.68
CA PRO A 201 -4.72 -1.96 0.20
C PRO A 201 -3.73 -2.03 1.36
N TYR A 202 -2.65 -2.77 1.17
CA TYR A 202 -1.53 -2.81 2.09
C TYR A 202 -0.20 -2.65 1.36
N LEU A 203 0.81 -2.17 2.06
CA LEU A 203 2.15 -1.92 1.54
C LEU A 203 3.18 -2.29 2.57
N GLY A 204 4.07 -3.24 2.24
CA GLY A 204 5.28 -3.56 3.00
C GLY A 204 6.50 -3.50 2.10
N PHE A 205 7.67 -3.27 2.68
CA PHE A 205 8.95 -3.36 1.99
C PHE A 205 9.72 -4.58 2.52
N TYR A 206 9.90 -5.58 1.65
CA TYR A 206 10.70 -6.77 2.00
C TYR A 206 12.18 -6.45 1.85
N GLY A 207 12.83 -6.20 2.96
CA GLY A 207 14.22 -5.78 3.06
C GLY A 207 14.45 -4.80 4.20
N ASP A 208 15.52 -4.03 4.09
CA ASP A 208 15.83 -2.90 4.96
C ASP A 208 15.84 -1.64 4.08
N TRP A 209 14.88 -0.75 4.30
CA TRP A 209 14.72 0.49 3.54
C TRP A 209 15.95 1.40 3.65
N GLY A 210 16.67 1.31 4.77
CA GLY A 210 17.90 2.07 5.01
C GLY A 210 19.16 1.46 4.39
N LYS A 211 19.10 0.24 3.86
CA LYS A 211 20.25 -0.47 3.35
C LYS A 211 20.82 0.11 2.05
N ALA A 212 19.94 0.54 1.15
CA ALA A 212 20.34 1.10 -0.13
C ALA A 212 20.99 2.47 0.11
N PRO A 213 22.19 2.73 -0.45
CA PRO A 213 22.81 4.03 -0.32
C PRO A 213 21.96 5.09 -1.03
N ILE A 214 21.88 6.29 -0.46
CA ILE A 214 21.17 7.43 -1.06
C ILE A 214 21.78 7.80 -2.42
N PHE A 215 23.09 7.61 -2.55
CA PHE A 215 23.83 7.82 -3.79
C PHE A 215 24.25 6.47 -4.38
N ASP A 216 23.89 6.21 -5.62
CA ASP A 216 24.22 4.96 -6.31
C ASP A 216 25.74 4.78 -6.48
N ALA A 217 26.45 5.87 -6.78
CA ALA A 217 27.90 5.89 -6.83
C ALA A 217 28.43 7.32 -6.60
N LEU A 218 29.65 7.40 -6.12
CA LEU A 218 30.38 8.67 -6.09
C LEU A 218 31.03 8.90 -7.44
N ALA A 219 30.85 10.08 -8.04
CA ALA A 219 31.51 10.45 -9.31
C ALA A 219 33.03 10.32 -9.23
N SER A 220 33.60 10.53 -8.04
CA SER A 220 35.05 10.41 -7.78
C SER A 220 35.58 8.97 -7.83
N THR A 221 34.73 7.96 -7.73
CA THR A 221 35.09 6.54 -7.77
C THR A 221 34.92 5.90 -9.15
N GLY A 222 34.46 6.67 -10.14
CA GLY A 222 34.22 6.16 -11.49
C GLY A 222 33.04 5.19 -11.60
N GLY A 223 32.15 5.13 -10.60
CA GLY A 223 30.98 4.29 -10.61
C GLY A 223 29.99 4.68 -11.72
N ALA A 224 29.29 3.70 -12.27
CA ALA A 224 28.22 3.95 -13.22
C ALA A 224 26.98 4.52 -12.49
N HIS A 225 26.36 5.53 -13.07
CA HIS A 225 25.12 6.12 -12.59
C HIS A 225 24.00 5.84 -13.57
N THR A 226 22.87 5.36 -13.09
CA THR A 226 21.65 5.23 -13.90
C THR A 226 20.99 6.60 -14.11
N PHE A 227 21.05 7.45 -13.09
CA PHE A 227 20.56 8.83 -13.11
C PHE A 227 21.55 9.76 -12.43
N ALA A 228 21.58 11.03 -12.88
CA ALA A 228 22.37 12.05 -12.21
C ALA A 228 21.75 12.35 -10.83
N SER A 229 22.57 12.25 -9.78
CA SER A 229 22.21 12.67 -8.43
C SER A 229 23.01 13.91 -8.06
N GLY A 230 22.39 14.84 -7.34
CA GLY A 230 23.03 16.07 -6.91
C GLY A 230 22.50 16.58 -5.59
N ILE A 231 23.25 17.46 -4.99
CA ILE A 231 22.81 18.24 -3.83
C ILE A 231 22.53 19.65 -4.31
N VAL A 232 21.38 20.20 -4.01
CA VAL A 232 21.01 21.56 -4.37
C VAL A 232 20.69 22.38 -3.12
N ASN A 233 20.90 23.68 -3.22
CA ASN A 233 20.42 24.59 -2.19
C ASN A 233 18.89 24.62 -2.20
N GLY A 234 18.26 24.28 -1.08
CA GLY A 234 16.79 24.20 -0.98
C GLY A 234 16.06 25.55 -1.09
N VAL A 235 16.79 26.67 -1.07
CA VAL A 235 16.23 28.01 -1.20
C VAL A 235 16.41 28.57 -2.61
N THR A 236 17.63 28.43 -3.18
CA THR A 236 17.97 29.01 -4.48
C THR A 236 17.86 28.04 -5.64
N GLY A 237 17.82 26.72 -5.36
CA GLY A 237 17.84 25.69 -6.39
C GLY A 237 19.22 25.47 -7.03
N ASP A 238 20.24 26.19 -6.58
CA ASP A 238 21.58 26.08 -7.14
C ASP A 238 22.20 24.72 -6.79
N SER A 239 22.84 24.09 -7.74
CA SER A 239 23.61 22.85 -7.52
C SER A 239 24.75 23.09 -6.53
N LEU A 240 24.81 22.24 -5.53
CA LEU A 240 25.85 22.23 -4.52
C LEU A 240 26.68 20.97 -4.68
N GLY A 241 27.93 21.12 -4.41
CA GLY A 241 28.83 20.00 -4.48
C GLY A 241 29.89 20.17 -5.55
N TYR A 242 30.93 19.44 -5.34
CA TYR A 242 32.08 19.44 -6.19
C TYR A 242 31.87 18.48 -7.36
N ASN A 243 31.85 19.00 -8.56
CA ASN A 243 32.04 18.17 -9.74
C ASN A 243 33.56 17.99 -9.95
N PRO A 244 34.10 16.79 -9.78
CA PRO A 244 35.52 16.55 -9.92
C PRO A 244 36.03 16.80 -11.35
N LEU A 245 35.13 16.95 -12.33
CA LEU A 245 35.45 17.29 -13.72
C LEU A 245 35.58 18.81 -13.92
N ILE A 246 35.16 19.63 -12.97
CA ILE A 246 35.38 21.08 -13.02
C ILE A 246 36.77 21.38 -12.47
N LYS A 247 37.56 22.13 -13.23
CA LYS A 247 38.91 22.51 -12.81
C LYS A 247 38.89 23.30 -11.51
N VAL A 248 39.80 22.95 -10.60
CA VAL A 248 40.02 23.70 -9.38
C VAL A 248 40.32 25.16 -9.74
N GLY A 249 39.53 26.10 -9.28
CA GLY A 249 39.66 27.52 -9.59
C GLY A 249 38.48 28.13 -10.35
N GLU A 250 37.60 27.31 -10.95
CA GLU A 250 36.34 27.78 -11.55
C GLU A 250 35.20 27.87 -10.53
N ARG A 251 35.51 27.59 -9.29
CA ARG A 251 34.55 27.62 -8.20
C ARG A 251 34.31 29.06 -7.77
N THR A 252 33.20 29.60 -8.16
CA THR A 252 32.73 30.93 -7.71
C THR A 252 31.80 30.78 -6.52
N GLY A 253 32.27 31.18 -5.36
CA GLY A 253 31.43 31.34 -4.16
C GLY A 253 31.68 30.33 -3.05
N GLU A 254 31.58 30.79 -1.82
CA GLU A 254 31.55 29.98 -0.61
C GLU A 254 30.26 29.16 -0.55
N PRO A 255 30.30 27.88 -0.15
CA PRO A 255 29.07 27.12 0.11
C PRO A 255 28.31 27.78 1.24
N LYS A 256 27.14 28.31 0.94
CA LYS A 256 26.23 28.81 1.97
C LYS A 256 25.48 27.61 2.58
N ALA A 257 25.71 27.37 3.86
CA ALA A 257 25.24 26.19 4.59
C ALA A 257 23.78 26.30 5.10
N ASP A 258 22.91 27.06 4.41
CA ASP A 258 21.63 27.37 5.01
C ASP A 258 20.59 26.27 4.88
N ARG A 259 20.47 25.63 3.74
CA ARG A 259 19.55 24.51 3.51
C ARG A 259 19.96 23.71 2.30
N TYR A 260 20.04 22.40 2.46
CA TYR A 260 20.35 21.47 1.40
C TYR A 260 19.24 20.45 1.24
N VAL A 261 18.92 20.10 0.02
CA VAL A 261 18.05 18.99 -0.33
C VAL A 261 18.75 18.08 -1.32
N ILE A 262 18.52 16.79 -1.21
CA ILE A 262 19.02 15.80 -2.15
C ILE A 262 17.98 15.69 -3.25
N SER A 263 18.37 15.88 -4.49
CA SER A 263 17.52 15.67 -5.67
C SER A 263 17.95 14.40 -6.40
N ARG A 264 17.00 13.59 -6.79
CA ARG A 264 17.13 12.47 -7.71
C ARG A 264 16.45 12.78 -9.02
#